data_bc6b4e6a67bfc524671917b7de20798b
#
_entry.id   bc6b4e6a67bfc524671917b7de20798b
#
_cell.length_a   1.000
_cell.length_b   1.000
_cell.length_c   1.000
_cell.angle_alpha   90.00
_cell.angle_beta   90.00
_cell.angle_gamma   90.00
#
_symmetry.space_group_name_H-M   'P 1'
#
loop_
_entity.id
_entity.type
_entity.pdbx_description
1 polymer ?
#
loop_
_entity_poly.entity_id
_entity_poly.type
_entity_poly.pdbx_seq_one_letter_code
_entity_poly.pdbx_strand_id
1 'polypeptide(L)'
;ARFAKMGLLEPADSQEAKDMVGQALMISERFDVPVMLRTTTRVSHSKTLVELGEPQVRTLKDYKKDVRKYVAVPANAKVRTGIKQQRLQEMAEFSEQSELNRIEWHDKRIGVITSGIAYQYVKEALPEASVLKLGFTNPLPLKKIADFSAQVEQLWVIEELDPLMEEQIRAAGIKVHGGKAELSRVGEYSPSMFRKAVLRPGLGLGDNATFANAAVDSTAKAPAAAPVRPPVLCPGCPHRGPFY
;
A
#
# COMPACT_ATOMS: atom_id res chain seq x y z
N ALA A 1 10.94 6.16 -0.14
CA ALA A 1 10.96 5.77 -1.56
C ALA A 1 10.95 7.00 -2.47
N ARG A 2 9.95 7.89 -2.37
CA ARG A 2 9.73 9.03 -3.28
C ARG A 2 10.97 9.93 -3.45
N PHE A 3 11.58 10.41 -2.37
CA PHE A 3 12.80 11.25 -2.44
C PHE A 3 14.00 10.49 -3.00
N ALA A 4 14.14 9.21 -2.66
CA ALA A 4 15.22 8.36 -3.17
C ALA A 4 14.96 7.89 -4.62
N LYS A 5 13.76 8.13 -5.18
CA LYS A 5 13.35 7.72 -6.54
C LYS A 5 13.51 6.22 -6.76
N MET A 6 13.08 5.43 -5.79
CA MET A 6 13.12 3.97 -5.80
C MET A 6 11.71 3.40 -5.77
N GLY A 7 11.55 2.17 -6.28
CA GLY A 7 10.28 1.45 -6.23
C GLY A 7 9.84 1.19 -4.78
N LEU A 8 8.53 1.18 -4.53
CA LEU A 8 7.94 0.85 -3.24
C LEU A 8 6.83 -0.18 -3.42
N LEU A 9 6.95 -1.29 -2.71
CA LEU A 9 5.94 -2.34 -2.61
C LEU A 9 5.32 -2.37 -1.22
N GLU A 10 4.01 -2.57 -1.16
CA GLU A 10 3.25 -2.59 0.10
C GLU A 10 2.31 -3.79 0.14
N PRO A 11 2.74 -4.91 0.76
CA PRO A 11 1.92 -6.10 0.89
C PRO A 11 0.76 -5.90 1.85
N ALA A 12 -0.39 -6.50 1.54
CA ALA A 12 -1.59 -6.45 2.36
C ALA A 12 -1.70 -7.61 3.36
N ASP A 13 -0.91 -8.67 3.18
CA ASP A 13 -0.89 -9.87 4.02
C ASP A 13 0.45 -10.60 3.93
N SER A 14 0.54 -11.74 4.63
CA SER A 14 1.77 -12.54 4.68
C SER A 14 2.10 -13.21 3.36
N GLN A 15 1.09 -13.62 2.57
CA GLN A 15 1.32 -14.22 1.24
C GLN A 15 1.92 -13.18 0.30
N GLU A 16 1.33 -12.00 0.23
CA GLU A 16 1.88 -10.91 -0.59
C GLU A 16 3.27 -10.47 -0.08
N ALA A 17 3.50 -10.45 1.23
CA ALA A 17 4.82 -10.12 1.78
C ALA A 17 5.90 -11.08 1.29
N LYS A 18 5.61 -12.39 1.22
CA LYS A 18 6.51 -13.40 0.66
C LYS A 18 6.68 -13.20 -0.85
N ASP A 19 5.58 -13.11 -1.61
CA ASP A 19 5.62 -13.09 -3.08
C ASP A 19 6.25 -11.80 -3.62
N MET A 20 5.99 -10.68 -2.96
CA MET A 20 6.58 -9.37 -3.33
C MET A 20 8.09 -9.30 -3.14
N VAL A 21 8.72 -10.17 -2.33
CA VAL A 21 10.20 -10.23 -2.26
C VAL A 21 10.77 -10.62 -3.63
N GLY A 22 10.23 -11.67 -4.24
CA GLY A 22 10.62 -12.09 -5.58
C GLY A 22 10.37 -11.00 -6.64
N GLN A 23 9.21 -10.35 -6.56
CA GLN A 23 8.86 -9.23 -7.45
C GLN A 23 9.79 -8.03 -7.23
N ALA A 24 10.13 -7.68 -6.00
CA ALA A 24 11.06 -6.60 -5.68
C ALA A 24 12.44 -6.84 -6.30
N LEU A 25 12.95 -8.08 -6.22
CA LEU A 25 14.22 -8.45 -6.84
C LEU A 25 14.15 -8.34 -8.37
N MET A 26 13.06 -8.79 -9.01
CA MET A 26 12.88 -8.65 -10.45
C MET A 26 12.84 -7.19 -10.90
N ILE A 27 12.08 -6.35 -10.19
CA ILE A 27 11.97 -4.92 -10.47
C ILE A 27 13.33 -4.24 -10.28
N SER A 28 14.04 -4.59 -9.20
CA SER A 28 15.37 -4.08 -8.91
C SER A 28 16.38 -4.40 -10.03
N GLU A 29 16.37 -5.65 -10.52
CA GLU A 29 17.23 -6.08 -11.62
C GLU A 29 16.85 -5.42 -12.95
N ARG A 30 15.56 -5.26 -13.22
CA ARG A 30 15.06 -4.65 -14.45
C ARG A 30 15.44 -3.18 -14.53
N PHE A 31 15.25 -2.43 -13.46
CA PHE A 31 15.44 -0.99 -13.44
C PHE A 31 16.77 -0.54 -12.82
N ASP A 32 17.62 -1.49 -12.41
CA ASP A 32 18.93 -1.20 -11.79
C ASP A 32 18.81 -0.17 -10.64
N VAL A 33 17.88 -0.43 -9.72
CA VAL A 33 17.54 0.44 -8.59
C VAL A 33 17.11 -0.40 -7.40
N PRO A 34 17.44 -0.03 -6.15
CA PRO A 34 16.86 -0.69 -4.98
C PRO A 34 15.34 -0.55 -4.96
N VAL A 35 14.66 -1.57 -4.48
CA VAL A 35 13.21 -1.56 -4.25
C VAL A 35 12.95 -1.71 -2.76
N MET A 36 12.11 -0.84 -2.21
CA MET A 36 11.69 -0.89 -0.82
C MET A 36 10.44 -1.77 -0.71
N LEU A 37 10.46 -2.73 0.21
CA LEU A 37 9.28 -3.46 0.65
C LEU A 37 8.87 -2.91 2.02
N ARG A 38 7.72 -2.25 2.10
CA ARG A 38 7.20 -1.67 3.34
C ARG A 38 6.09 -2.56 3.91
N THR A 39 6.33 -3.11 5.07
CA THR A 39 5.30 -3.78 5.86
C THR A 39 4.84 -2.90 7.00
N THR A 40 3.58 -3.06 7.41
CA THR A 40 3.07 -2.47 8.65
C THR A 40 3.27 -3.42 9.82
N THR A 41 3.11 -2.92 11.04
CA THR A 41 3.17 -3.73 12.26
C THR A 41 2.24 -4.94 12.17
N ARG A 42 1.02 -4.75 11.67
CA ARG A 42 0.03 -5.85 11.54
C ARG A 42 0.50 -6.94 10.60
N VAL A 43 0.98 -6.59 9.41
CA VAL A 43 1.50 -7.57 8.46
C VAL A 43 2.74 -8.29 9.04
N SER A 44 3.65 -7.54 9.68
CA SER A 44 4.89 -8.11 10.24
C SER A 44 4.66 -9.05 11.42
N HIS A 45 3.61 -8.83 12.21
CA HIS A 45 3.29 -9.64 13.39
C HIS A 45 2.18 -10.67 13.15
N SER A 46 1.49 -10.63 12.02
CA SER A 46 0.48 -11.63 11.66
C SER A 46 1.11 -12.99 11.40
N LYS A 47 0.33 -14.04 11.67
CA LYS A 47 0.67 -15.42 11.34
C LYS A 47 -0.47 -15.99 10.54
N THR A 48 -0.22 -16.28 9.27
CA THR A 48 -1.21 -16.85 8.35
C THR A 48 -0.61 -18.02 7.60
N LEU A 49 -1.44 -18.83 6.98
CA LEU A 49 -0.99 -19.85 6.06
C LEU A 49 -0.41 -19.16 4.81
N VAL A 50 0.76 -19.61 4.37
CA VAL A 50 1.45 -19.10 3.21
C VAL A 50 1.82 -20.26 2.31
N GLU A 51 1.44 -20.21 1.05
CA GLU A 51 1.85 -21.18 0.04
C GLU A 51 3.33 -20.95 -0.33
N LEU A 52 4.11 -22.04 -0.23
CA LEU A 52 5.51 -22.02 -0.61
C LEU A 52 5.63 -22.36 -2.10
N GLY A 53 5.97 -21.51 -2.96
CA GLY A 53 6.27 -21.84 -4.36
C GLY A 53 7.60 -22.59 -4.52
N GLU A 54 7.87 -23.05 -5.73
CA GLU A 54 9.15 -23.66 -6.07
C GLU A 54 10.30 -22.63 -6.05
N PRO A 55 11.49 -22.99 -5.53
CA PRO A 55 12.65 -22.12 -5.57
C PRO A 55 13.02 -21.73 -7.00
N GLN A 56 13.14 -20.43 -7.26
CA GLN A 56 13.59 -19.95 -8.56
C GLN A 56 15.11 -19.90 -8.62
N VAL A 57 15.70 -20.79 -9.40
CA VAL A 57 17.15 -20.75 -9.68
C VAL A 57 17.42 -19.66 -10.72
N ARG A 58 18.28 -18.72 -10.40
CA ARG A 58 18.68 -17.64 -11.30
C ARG A 58 20.15 -17.74 -11.64
N THR A 59 20.48 -17.47 -12.89
CA THR A 59 21.87 -17.37 -13.33
C THR A 59 22.52 -16.14 -12.69
N LEU A 60 23.67 -16.35 -12.07
CA LEU A 60 24.48 -15.24 -11.55
C LEU A 60 24.99 -14.39 -12.72
N LYS A 61 24.91 -13.09 -12.56
CA LYS A 61 25.49 -12.14 -13.52
C LYS A 61 26.96 -11.91 -13.18
N ASP A 62 27.81 -11.91 -14.19
CA ASP A 62 29.22 -11.56 -14.02
C ASP A 62 29.35 -10.09 -13.59
N TYR A 63 30.20 -9.85 -12.61
CA TYR A 63 30.51 -8.49 -12.21
C TYR A 63 31.34 -7.78 -13.30
N LYS A 64 30.83 -6.68 -13.79
CA LYS A 64 31.53 -5.77 -14.72
C LYS A 64 31.89 -4.49 -13.98
N LYS A 65 33.19 -4.19 -13.90
CA LYS A 65 33.68 -2.95 -13.29
C LYS A 65 33.19 -1.75 -14.12
N ASP A 66 32.44 -0.84 -13.51
CA ASP A 66 31.99 0.40 -14.11
C ASP A 66 32.18 1.57 -13.13
N VAL A 67 33.32 2.27 -13.32
CA VAL A 67 33.70 3.40 -12.46
C VAL A 67 32.71 4.55 -12.58
N ARG A 68 32.15 4.78 -13.79
CA ARG A 68 31.17 5.86 -14.00
C ARG A 68 29.84 5.57 -13.31
N LYS A 69 29.50 4.30 -13.14
CA LYS A 69 28.30 3.87 -12.43
C LYS A 69 28.47 3.90 -10.91
N TYR A 70 29.59 3.36 -10.40
CA TYR A 70 29.73 3.04 -8.97
C TYR A 70 30.51 4.09 -8.16
N VAL A 71 31.20 5.02 -8.81
CA VAL A 71 31.94 6.09 -8.10
C VAL A 71 31.16 7.41 -8.18
N ALA A 72 30.68 7.86 -7.02
CA ALA A 72 29.83 9.04 -6.90
C ALA A 72 30.61 10.36 -6.84
N VAL A 73 31.46 10.63 -7.84
CA VAL A 73 32.07 11.95 -8.02
C VAL A 73 31.11 12.92 -8.74
N PRO A 74 31.23 14.24 -8.59
CA PRO A 74 30.28 15.22 -9.15
C PRO A 74 30.00 15.06 -10.65
N ALA A 75 31.01 14.79 -11.46
CA ALA A 75 30.88 14.57 -12.89
C ALA A 75 30.00 13.35 -13.23
N ASN A 76 30.21 12.23 -12.53
CA ASN A 76 29.41 11.03 -12.69
C ASN A 76 27.98 11.22 -12.15
N ALA A 77 27.83 11.90 -11.00
CA ALA A 77 26.53 12.16 -10.40
C ALA A 77 25.62 13.01 -11.31
N LYS A 78 26.18 13.99 -12.04
CA LYS A 78 25.43 14.80 -13.02
C LYS A 78 24.81 13.92 -14.10
N VAL A 79 25.57 13.01 -14.69
CA VAL A 79 25.07 12.08 -15.74
C VAL A 79 24.05 11.10 -15.14
N ARG A 80 24.34 10.56 -13.95
CA ARG A 80 23.46 9.60 -13.26
C ARG A 80 22.12 10.21 -12.87
N THR A 81 22.05 11.53 -12.68
CA THR A 81 20.78 12.22 -12.40
C THR A 81 19.80 12.11 -13.57
N GLY A 82 20.27 12.28 -14.82
CA GLY A 82 19.45 12.07 -16.01
C GLY A 82 18.92 10.62 -16.14
N ILE A 83 19.83 9.66 -15.98
CA ILE A 83 19.49 8.22 -15.99
C ILE A 83 18.46 7.90 -14.90
N LYS A 84 18.61 8.45 -13.71
CA LYS A 84 17.65 8.27 -12.61
C LYS A 84 16.26 8.82 -12.93
N GLN A 85 16.14 9.94 -13.61
CA GLN A 85 14.85 10.51 -14.04
C GLN A 85 14.18 9.65 -15.10
N GLN A 86 14.93 9.21 -16.13
CA GLN A 86 14.42 8.30 -17.15
C GLN A 86 13.91 6.99 -16.52
N ARG A 87 14.68 6.39 -15.63
CA ARG A 87 14.31 5.18 -14.88
C ARG A 87 13.02 5.36 -14.08
N LEU A 88 12.82 6.53 -13.48
CA LEU A 88 11.59 6.83 -12.75
C LEU A 88 10.37 6.85 -13.68
N GLN A 89 10.51 7.37 -14.90
CA GLN A 89 9.45 7.34 -15.91
C GLN A 89 9.14 5.91 -16.36
N GLU A 90 10.18 5.12 -16.66
CA GLU A 90 10.02 3.71 -17.02
C GLU A 90 9.35 2.89 -15.90
N MET A 91 9.67 3.18 -14.64
CA MET A 91 8.98 2.56 -13.49
C MET A 91 7.52 3.03 -13.38
N ALA A 92 7.21 4.27 -13.72
CA ALA A 92 5.83 4.75 -13.74
C ALA A 92 4.99 4.03 -14.80
N GLU A 93 5.54 3.86 -16.01
CA GLU A 93 4.91 3.09 -17.07
C GLU A 93 4.71 1.62 -16.68
N PHE A 94 5.71 1.02 -16.02
CA PHE A 94 5.59 -0.32 -15.45
C PHE A 94 4.47 -0.40 -14.39
N SER A 95 4.36 0.60 -13.52
CA SER A 95 3.33 0.66 -12.48
C SER A 95 1.92 0.66 -13.07
N GLU A 96 1.71 1.33 -14.21
CA GLU A 96 0.42 1.36 -14.92
C GLU A 96 -0.04 -0.03 -15.39
N GLN A 97 0.90 -0.87 -15.79
CA GLN A 97 0.61 -2.19 -16.36
C GLN A 97 0.76 -3.33 -15.34
N SER A 98 1.30 -3.03 -14.16
CA SER A 98 1.63 -4.04 -13.15
C SER A 98 0.37 -4.71 -12.59
N GLU A 99 0.40 -6.03 -12.50
CA GLU A 99 -0.62 -6.85 -11.82
C GLU A 99 -0.61 -6.65 -10.30
N LEU A 100 0.46 -6.07 -9.76
CA LEU A 100 0.52 -5.65 -8.36
C LEU A 100 -0.50 -4.55 -8.05
N ASN A 101 -0.94 -3.82 -9.07
CA ASN A 101 -1.95 -2.76 -9.01
C ASN A 101 -3.22 -3.26 -9.70
N ARG A 102 -4.08 -3.92 -8.93
CA ARG A 102 -5.29 -4.58 -9.44
C ARG A 102 -6.56 -3.84 -9.08
N ILE A 103 -7.55 -3.93 -9.97
CA ILE A 103 -8.89 -3.40 -9.74
C ILE A 103 -9.85 -4.55 -9.48
N GLU A 104 -10.64 -4.42 -8.43
CA GLU A 104 -11.74 -5.31 -8.08
C GLU A 104 -13.03 -4.51 -8.24
N TRP A 105 -13.79 -4.81 -9.28
CA TRP A 105 -15.04 -4.13 -9.56
C TRP A 105 -16.19 -4.76 -8.79
N HIS A 106 -16.94 -3.91 -8.08
CA HIS A 106 -18.23 -4.22 -7.43
C HIS A 106 -19.19 -3.05 -7.69
N ASP A 107 -19.86 -2.54 -6.65
CA ASP A 107 -20.69 -1.36 -6.77
C ASP A 107 -19.84 -0.11 -7.06
N LYS A 108 -20.21 0.63 -8.10
CA LYS A 108 -19.48 1.81 -8.55
C LYS A 108 -19.86 3.11 -7.84
N ARG A 109 -20.81 3.07 -6.91
CA ARG A 109 -21.12 4.23 -6.06
C ARG A 109 -19.93 4.62 -5.18
N ILE A 110 -19.16 3.62 -4.72
CA ILE A 110 -17.94 3.84 -3.94
C ILE A 110 -16.76 3.16 -4.62
N GLY A 111 -15.76 3.95 -4.96
CA GLY A 111 -14.44 3.48 -5.33
C GLY A 111 -13.43 3.79 -4.25
N VAL A 112 -12.61 2.82 -3.88
CA VAL A 112 -11.57 2.97 -2.86
C VAL A 112 -10.20 2.67 -3.46
N ILE A 113 -9.26 3.60 -3.32
CA ILE A 113 -7.84 3.36 -3.60
C ILE A 113 -7.15 3.11 -2.26
N THR A 114 -6.42 2.01 -2.17
CA THR A 114 -5.77 1.60 -0.93
C THR A 114 -4.53 0.74 -1.17
N SER A 115 -3.67 0.60 -0.14
CA SER A 115 -2.47 -0.23 -0.17
C SER A 115 -2.24 -0.92 1.19
N GLY A 116 -1.35 -1.90 1.21
CA GLY A 116 -0.94 -2.58 2.42
C GLY A 116 -2.11 -3.16 3.22
N ILE A 117 -1.98 -3.17 4.54
CA ILE A 117 -3.01 -3.75 5.43
C ILE A 117 -4.36 -3.02 5.36
N ALA A 118 -4.37 -1.74 4.98
CA ALA A 118 -5.61 -0.97 4.85
C ALA A 118 -6.57 -1.60 3.82
N TYR A 119 -6.04 -2.32 2.81
CA TYR A 119 -6.84 -3.10 1.87
C TYR A 119 -7.70 -4.16 2.58
N GLN A 120 -7.16 -4.91 3.53
CA GLN A 120 -7.91 -5.93 4.26
C GLN A 120 -9.06 -5.30 5.07
N TYR A 121 -8.78 -4.16 5.70
CA TYR A 121 -9.80 -3.42 6.47
C TYR A 121 -10.90 -2.85 5.57
N VAL A 122 -10.55 -2.39 4.36
CA VAL A 122 -11.52 -1.93 3.37
C VAL A 122 -12.42 -3.07 2.92
N LYS A 123 -11.85 -4.23 2.60
CA LYS A 123 -12.63 -5.42 2.18
C LYS A 123 -13.61 -5.88 3.26
N GLU A 124 -13.21 -5.81 4.53
CA GLU A 124 -14.09 -6.16 5.65
C GLU A 124 -15.17 -5.10 5.90
N ALA A 125 -14.78 -3.82 5.83
CA ALA A 125 -15.68 -2.71 6.15
C ALA A 125 -16.68 -2.40 5.04
N LEU A 126 -16.26 -2.52 3.79
CA LEU A 126 -16.97 -2.09 2.58
C LEU A 126 -16.90 -3.19 1.51
N PRO A 127 -17.48 -4.38 1.76
CA PRO A 127 -17.33 -5.54 0.86
C PRO A 127 -17.88 -5.28 -0.55
N GLU A 128 -18.85 -4.37 -0.68
CA GLU A 128 -19.47 -4.03 -1.96
C GLU A 128 -18.77 -2.89 -2.71
N ALA A 129 -17.78 -2.23 -2.10
CA ALA A 129 -17.07 -1.14 -2.77
C ALA A 129 -16.15 -1.67 -3.89
N SER A 130 -16.07 -0.95 -5.00
CA SER A 130 -15.03 -1.17 -6.00
C SER A 130 -13.68 -0.73 -5.44
N VAL A 131 -12.64 -1.55 -5.61
CA VAL A 131 -11.33 -1.30 -4.99
C VAL A 131 -10.23 -1.30 -6.05
N LEU A 132 -9.43 -0.23 -6.09
CA LEU A 132 -8.11 -0.24 -6.73
C LEU A 132 -7.07 -0.49 -5.63
N LYS A 133 -6.60 -1.72 -5.54
CA LYS A 133 -5.54 -2.13 -4.63
C LYS A 133 -4.19 -1.86 -5.26
N LEU A 134 -3.38 -1.04 -4.61
CA LEU A 134 -2.03 -0.73 -5.04
C LEU A 134 -1.01 -1.56 -4.24
N GLY A 135 -0.32 -2.45 -4.93
CA GLY A 135 0.82 -3.20 -4.39
C GLY A 135 2.14 -2.51 -4.71
N PHE A 136 2.22 -1.84 -5.86
CA PHE A 136 3.33 -0.98 -6.26
C PHE A 136 2.92 0.49 -6.13
N THR A 137 3.34 1.13 -5.04
CA THR A 137 2.82 2.44 -4.61
C THR A 137 3.75 3.62 -4.92
N ASN A 138 4.95 3.37 -5.40
CA ASN A 138 5.84 4.43 -5.89
C ASN A 138 6.71 3.93 -7.07
N PRO A 139 6.62 4.57 -8.27
CA PRO A 139 5.67 5.62 -8.66
C PRO A 139 4.21 5.16 -8.69
N LEU A 140 3.26 6.08 -8.42
CA LEU A 140 1.83 5.79 -8.54
C LEU A 140 1.41 5.61 -10.01
N PRO A 141 0.48 4.69 -10.31
CA PRO A 141 -0.12 4.50 -11.64
C PRO A 141 -1.23 5.54 -11.86
N LEU A 142 -0.86 6.80 -12.10
CA LEU A 142 -1.79 7.92 -12.14
C LEU A 142 -2.85 7.81 -13.25
N LYS A 143 -2.51 7.21 -14.40
CA LYS A 143 -3.47 6.96 -15.47
C LYS A 143 -4.50 5.91 -15.03
N LYS A 144 -4.06 4.76 -14.52
CA LYS A 144 -4.96 3.72 -13.98
C LYS A 144 -5.87 4.28 -12.88
N ILE A 145 -5.32 5.15 -12.01
CA ILE A 145 -6.07 5.84 -10.96
C ILE A 145 -7.13 6.77 -11.57
N ALA A 146 -6.78 7.56 -12.60
CA ALA A 146 -7.73 8.43 -13.30
C ALA A 146 -8.83 7.63 -13.99
N ASP A 147 -8.47 6.55 -14.70
CA ASP A 147 -9.42 5.67 -15.39
C ASP A 147 -10.36 4.98 -14.38
N PHE A 148 -9.87 4.58 -13.22
CA PHE A 148 -10.68 4.04 -12.13
C PHE A 148 -11.63 5.10 -11.56
N SER A 149 -11.11 6.30 -11.27
CA SER A 149 -11.88 7.39 -10.68
C SER A 149 -13.05 7.86 -11.56
N ALA A 150 -12.86 7.82 -12.89
CA ALA A 150 -13.89 8.18 -13.86
C ALA A 150 -15.07 7.19 -13.90
N GLN A 151 -14.93 6.01 -13.31
CA GLN A 151 -15.95 4.97 -13.32
C GLN A 151 -16.69 4.80 -12.00
N VAL A 152 -16.37 5.60 -10.99
CA VAL A 152 -17.02 5.56 -9.67
C VAL A 152 -17.63 6.93 -9.33
N GLU A 153 -18.71 6.92 -8.57
CA GLU A 153 -19.38 8.17 -8.19
C GLU A 153 -18.62 8.91 -7.09
N GLN A 154 -18.13 8.17 -6.11
CA GLN A 154 -17.34 8.71 -5.01
C GLN A 154 -16.01 7.98 -4.89
N LEU A 155 -14.92 8.73 -4.98
CA LEU A 155 -13.57 8.20 -4.81
C LEU A 155 -13.06 8.48 -3.40
N TRP A 156 -12.60 7.42 -2.75
CA TRP A 156 -11.94 7.47 -1.44
C TRP A 156 -10.50 7.00 -1.56
N VAL A 157 -9.58 7.67 -0.84
CA VAL A 157 -8.20 7.22 -0.69
C VAL A 157 -7.97 6.83 0.76
N ILE A 158 -7.67 5.54 0.97
CA ILE A 158 -7.49 4.97 2.31
C ILE A 158 -6.07 4.45 2.44
N GLU A 159 -5.25 5.20 3.16
CA GLU A 159 -3.86 4.89 3.47
C GLU A 159 -3.56 5.20 4.93
N GLU A 160 -2.71 4.42 5.59
CA GLU A 160 -2.30 4.68 6.96
C GLU A 160 -1.27 5.82 7.03
N LEU A 161 -1.21 6.52 8.17
CA LEU A 161 -0.30 7.63 8.47
C LEU A 161 -0.50 8.85 7.54
N ASP A 162 0.54 9.33 6.89
CA ASP A 162 0.52 10.55 6.08
C ASP A 162 -0.15 10.36 4.71
N PRO A 163 -0.77 11.39 4.15
CA PRO A 163 -1.56 11.33 2.91
C PRO A 163 -0.68 11.33 1.64
N LEU A 164 0.29 10.43 1.54
CA LEU A 164 1.26 10.41 0.44
C LEU A 164 0.64 10.04 -0.91
N MET A 165 -0.32 9.12 -0.92
CA MET A 165 -1.07 8.78 -2.14
C MET A 165 -2.12 9.85 -2.44
N GLU A 166 -2.91 10.23 -1.45
CA GLU A 166 -3.98 11.22 -1.61
C GLU A 166 -3.46 12.54 -2.15
N GLU A 167 -2.35 13.06 -1.60
CA GLU A 167 -1.72 14.30 -2.07
C GLU A 167 -1.28 14.22 -3.53
N GLN A 168 -0.70 13.11 -3.96
CA GLN A 168 -0.27 12.92 -5.34
C GLN A 168 -1.45 12.78 -6.30
N ILE A 169 -2.50 12.09 -5.88
CA ILE A 169 -3.74 11.91 -6.66
C ILE A 169 -4.43 13.26 -6.84
N ARG A 170 -4.57 14.04 -5.77
CA ARG A 170 -5.12 15.41 -5.84
C ARG A 170 -4.26 16.34 -6.68
N ALA A 171 -2.93 16.27 -6.56
CA ALA A 171 -2.01 17.05 -7.37
C ALA A 171 -2.08 16.71 -8.88
N ALA A 172 -2.50 15.51 -9.23
CA ALA A 172 -2.79 15.11 -10.61
C ALA A 172 -4.15 15.60 -11.13
N GLY A 173 -4.90 16.39 -10.35
CA GLY A 173 -6.21 16.93 -10.72
C GLY A 173 -7.37 15.95 -10.54
N ILE A 174 -7.16 14.80 -9.91
CA ILE A 174 -8.19 13.80 -9.67
C ILE A 174 -8.97 14.17 -8.40
N LYS A 175 -10.30 14.26 -8.52
CA LYS A 175 -11.17 14.58 -7.40
C LYS A 175 -11.25 13.41 -6.41
N VAL A 176 -10.84 13.63 -5.18
CA VAL A 176 -10.97 12.70 -4.06
C VAL A 176 -12.05 13.21 -3.12
N HIS A 177 -13.08 12.39 -2.85
CA HIS A 177 -14.24 12.76 -2.05
C HIS A 177 -14.01 12.55 -0.56
N GLY A 178 -13.21 11.56 -0.18
CA GLY A 178 -12.85 11.30 1.21
C GLY A 178 -11.48 10.64 1.37
N GLY A 179 -10.88 10.85 2.52
CA GLY A 179 -9.55 10.37 2.86
C GLY A 179 -9.09 10.90 4.22
N LYS A 180 -7.97 11.57 4.28
CA LYS A 180 -7.38 12.08 5.55
C LYS A 180 -8.15 13.22 6.21
N ALA A 181 -9.11 13.82 5.54
CA ALA A 181 -10.02 14.75 6.19
C ALA A 181 -10.95 14.04 7.19
N GLU A 182 -11.28 12.77 6.95
CA GLU A 182 -12.16 11.93 7.75
C GLU A 182 -11.42 10.89 8.59
N LEU A 183 -10.18 10.57 8.24
CA LEU A 183 -9.41 9.49 8.84
C LEU A 183 -8.18 10.02 9.59
N SER A 184 -7.91 9.45 10.76
CA SER A 184 -6.75 9.84 11.58
C SER A 184 -5.42 9.62 10.84
N ARG A 185 -4.47 10.51 11.11
CA ARG A 185 -3.05 10.34 10.72
C ARG A 185 -2.23 9.60 11.76
N VAL A 186 -2.84 9.25 12.88
CA VAL A 186 -2.14 8.63 14.01
C VAL A 186 -2.82 7.32 14.37
N GLY A 187 -2.02 6.32 14.66
CA GLY A 187 -2.46 5.00 15.08
C GLY A 187 -2.79 4.07 13.92
N GLU A 188 -3.18 2.86 14.26
CA GLU A 188 -3.61 1.83 13.31
C GLU A 188 -5.08 2.04 12.94
N TYR A 189 -5.44 1.67 11.73
CA TYR A 189 -6.82 1.68 11.29
C TYR A 189 -7.58 0.42 11.72
N SER A 190 -8.90 0.50 11.65
CA SER A 190 -9.81 -0.62 11.86
C SER A 190 -11.00 -0.53 10.93
N PRO A 191 -11.68 -1.65 10.62
CA PRO A 191 -12.88 -1.64 9.77
C PRO A 191 -13.98 -0.70 10.27
N SER A 192 -14.15 -0.61 11.60
CA SER A 192 -15.15 0.27 12.22
C SER A 192 -14.91 1.76 11.95
N MET A 193 -13.65 2.19 11.82
CA MET A 193 -13.30 3.58 11.47
C MET A 193 -13.77 3.91 10.06
N PHE A 194 -13.57 3.01 9.10
CA PHE A 194 -13.99 3.23 7.72
C PHE A 194 -15.51 3.24 7.59
N ARG A 195 -16.21 2.32 8.24
CA ARG A 195 -17.69 2.33 8.27
C ARG A 195 -18.21 3.67 8.78
N LYS A 196 -17.69 4.18 9.88
CA LYS A 196 -18.08 5.48 10.44
C LYS A 196 -17.76 6.65 9.51
N ALA A 197 -16.64 6.63 8.82
CA ALA A 197 -16.22 7.70 7.94
C ALA A 197 -17.03 7.71 6.62
N VAL A 198 -17.17 6.54 5.99
CA VAL A 198 -17.77 6.40 4.65
C VAL A 198 -19.30 6.35 4.71
N LEU A 199 -19.86 5.69 5.73
CA LEU A 199 -21.32 5.49 5.86
C LEU A 199 -22.02 6.53 6.72
N ARG A 200 -21.37 7.65 7.04
CA ARG A 200 -21.99 8.71 7.84
C ARG A 200 -23.18 9.34 7.09
N PRO A 201 -24.22 9.81 7.82
CA PRO A 201 -25.35 10.52 7.22
C PRO A 201 -24.88 11.74 6.43
N GLY A 202 -25.53 11.99 5.29
CA GLY A 202 -25.23 13.15 4.42
C GLY A 202 -24.32 12.84 3.23
N LEU A 203 -23.72 11.64 3.14
CA LEU A 203 -23.02 11.20 1.94
C LEU A 203 -23.90 10.44 0.94
N GLY A 204 -25.21 10.32 1.22
CA GLY A 204 -26.16 9.63 0.35
C GLY A 204 -26.00 8.10 0.30
N LEU A 205 -25.12 7.55 1.11
CA LEU A 205 -24.80 6.11 1.15
C LEU A 205 -25.39 5.42 2.37
N GLY A 206 -25.77 6.18 3.42
CA GLY A 206 -26.25 5.66 4.70
C GLY A 206 -27.63 5.00 4.67
N ASP A 207 -28.43 5.26 3.63
CA ASP A 207 -29.79 4.72 3.50
C ASP A 207 -29.86 3.41 2.71
N ASN A 208 -28.72 2.88 2.26
CA ASN A 208 -28.63 1.65 1.50
C ASN A 208 -28.39 0.45 2.43
N ALA A 209 -29.40 -0.41 2.54
CA ALA A 209 -29.37 -1.63 3.35
C ALA A 209 -28.14 -2.53 3.08
N THR A 210 -27.58 -2.50 1.88
CA THR A 210 -26.42 -3.31 1.48
C THR A 210 -25.13 -2.91 2.23
N PHE A 211 -24.95 -1.60 2.46
CA PHE A 211 -23.83 -1.10 3.27
C PHE A 211 -24.18 -1.01 4.76
N ALA A 212 -25.49 -0.82 5.09
CA ALA A 212 -25.96 -0.67 6.46
C ALA A 212 -25.98 -2.00 7.24
N ASN A 213 -26.22 -3.14 6.58
CA ASN A 213 -26.22 -4.47 7.21
C ASN A 213 -24.83 -4.91 7.72
N ALA A 214 -23.78 -4.17 7.39
CA ALA A 214 -22.46 -4.30 8.00
C ALA A 214 -22.31 -3.44 9.27
N ALA A 215 -23.36 -2.73 9.72
CA ALA A 215 -23.31 -1.99 10.96
C ALA A 215 -23.21 -2.98 12.14
N VAL A 216 -22.10 -2.91 12.84
CA VAL A 216 -21.92 -3.60 14.12
C VAL A 216 -23.04 -3.14 15.03
N ASP A 217 -23.76 -4.09 15.61
CA ASP A 217 -24.76 -3.85 16.63
C ASP A 217 -24.21 -2.92 17.71
N SER A 218 -24.61 -1.65 17.66
CA SER A 218 -24.13 -0.62 18.59
C SER A 218 -24.70 -0.82 20.01
N THR A 219 -25.58 -1.83 20.19
CA THR A 219 -26.13 -2.22 21.49
C THR A 219 -25.25 -3.25 22.20
N ALA A 220 -24.29 -3.85 21.53
CA ALA A 220 -23.32 -4.71 22.19
C ALA A 220 -22.52 -3.89 23.21
N LYS A 221 -22.75 -4.17 24.48
CA LYS A 221 -22.00 -3.58 25.60
C LYS A 221 -20.52 -3.79 25.31
N ALA A 222 -19.76 -2.70 25.19
CA ALA A 222 -18.32 -2.79 24.94
C ALA A 222 -17.71 -3.79 25.95
N PRO A 223 -16.99 -4.81 25.49
CA PRO A 223 -16.34 -5.74 26.41
C PRO A 223 -15.46 -4.92 27.35
N ALA A 224 -15.46 -5.29 28.64
CA ALA A 224 -14.60 -4.64 29.64
C ALA A 224 -13.21 -4.46 29.03
N ALA A 225 -12.66 -3.24 29.07
CA ALA A 225 -11.40 -2.93 28.44
C ALA A 225 -10.36 -3.98 28.85
N ALA A 226 -9.85 -4.73 27.86
CA ALA A 226 -8.80 -5.69 28.14
C ALA A 226 -7.63 -4.96 28.79
N PRO A 227 -7.00 -5.54 29.83
CA PRO A 227 -5.87 -4.89 30.49
C PRO A 227 -4.81 -4.53 29.44
N VAL A 228 -4.32 -3.30 29.52
CA VAL A 228 -3.25 -2.84 28.63
C VAL A 228 -2.05 -3.75 28.81
N ARG A 229 -1.67 -4.45 27.77
CA ARG A 229 -0.44 -5.25 27.76
C ARG A 229 0.69 -4.35 27.26
N PRO A 230 1.75 -4.17 28.05
CA PRO A 230 2.93 -3.47 27.56
C PRO A 230 3.51 -4.23 26.35
N PRO A 231 4.14 -3.54 25.41
CA PRO A 231 4.86 -4.19 24.31
C PRO A 231 5.91 -5.14 24.90
N VAL A 232 5.88 -6.40 24.49
CA VAL A 232 6.89 -7.38 24.87
C VAL A 232 7.71 -7.77 23.66
N LEU A 233 9.00 -7.98 23.86
CA LEU A 233 9.87 -8.47 22.80
C LEU A 233 9.44 -9.87 22.38
N CYS A 234 9.38 -10.12 21.07
CA CYS A 234 8.99 -11.41 20.52
C CYS A 234 9.91 -12.53 21.02
N PRO A 235 9.42 -13.76 21.23
CA PRO A 235 10.27 -14.92 21.48
C PRO A 235 11.35 -15.05 20.40
N GLY A 236 12.62 -15.16 20.81
CA GLY A 236 13.75 -15.21 19.88
C GLY A 236 14.22 -13.88 19.30
N CYS A 237 13.63 -12.75 19.71
CA CYS A 237 14.06 -11.44 19.27
C CYS A 237 15.53 -11.15 19.69
N PRO A 238 16.43 -10.76 18.78
CA PRO A 238 17.81 -10.45 19.13
C PRO A 238 17.95 -9.25 20.08
N HIS A 239 16.95 -8.34 20.10
CA HIS A 239 16.93 -7.22 21.05
C HIS A 239 16.72 -7.64 22.51
N ARG A 240 16.32 -8.88 22.77
CA ARG A 240 16.21 -9.37 24.16
C ARG A 240 17.57 -9.44 24.87
N GLY A 241 18.64 -9.71 24.14
CA GLY A 241 19.99 -9.79 24.69
C GLY A 241 20.42 -8.52 25.46
N PRO A 242 20.23 -7.31 24.91
CA PRO A 242 20.58 -6.06 25.59
C PRO A 242 19.74 -5.74 26.83
N PHE A 243 18.59 -6.43 27.04
CA PHE A 243 17.68 -6.19 28.16
C PHE A 243 17.80 -7.25 29.28
N TYR A 244 18.64 -8.24 29.12
CA TYR A 244 18.95 -9.28 30.10
C TYR A 244 20.46 -9.39 30.34
#